data_d24de752525f4e087f9edfa0a88765de
#
_entry.id   d24de752525f4e087f9edfa0a88765de
#
_cell.length_a   1.000
_cell.length_b   1.000
_cell.length_c   1.000
_cell.angle_alpha   90.00
_cell.angle_beta   90.00
_cell.angle_gamma   90.00
#
_symmetry.space_group_name_H-M   'P 1'
#
loop_
_entity.id
_entity.type
_entity.pdbx_description
1 polymer ?
#
loop_
_entity_poly.entity_id
_entity_poly.type
_entity_poly.pdbx_seq_one_letter_code
_entity_poly.pdbx_strand_id
1 'polypeptide(L)'
;MKPIRCSDHARLQMVLRGATEDEVIVTIRSGKWETAKMGKFRTKHQFNFDKISLTNQKFYKYKTIEPIFADESNEIVVVTVKVYYSNEEVKL
;
A
#
# COMPACT_ATOMS: atom_id res chain seq x y z
N MET A 1 16.60 11.02 1.74
CA MET A 1 15.34 10.51 1.16
C MET A 1 14.20 11.44 1.50
N LYS A 2 13.29 11.62 0.56
CA LYS A 2 12.13 12.48 0.79
C LYS A 2 11.16 11.86 1.81
N PRO A 3 10.55 12.66 2.69
CA PRO A 3 9.53 12.14 3.58
C PRO A 3 8.30 11.67 2.80
N ILE A 4 7.58 10.71 3.37
CA ILE A 4 6.36 10.16 2.80
C ILE A 4 5.20 10.62 3.67
N ARG A 5 4.24 11.30 3.06
CA ARG A 5 3.03 11.78 3.73
C ARG A 5 1.80 11.12 3.10
N CYS A 6 0.89 10.65 3.93
CA CYS A 6 -0.38 10.10 3.46
C CYS A 6 -1.46 11.18 3.49
N SER A 7 -2.22 11.31 2.40
CA SER A 7 -3.38 12.21 2.38
C SER A 7 -4.46 11.70 3.33
N ASP A 8 -5.41 12.56 3.68
CA ASP A 8 -6.54 12.15 4.54
C ASP A 8 -7.34 11.00 3.93
N HIS A 9 -7.56 11.06 2.61
CA HIS A 9 -8.23 9.98 1.90
C HIS A 9 -7.46 8.67 1.98
N ALA A 10 -6.14 8.70 1.80
CA ALA A 10 -5.30 7.53 1.92
C ALA A 10 -5.35 6.96 3.34
N ARG A 11 -5.30 7.82 4.36
CA ARG A 11 -5.37 7.38 5.76
C ARG A 11 -6.70 6.68 6.07
N LEU A 12 -7.80 7.21 5.56
CA LEU A 12 -9.10 6.58 5.73
C LEU A 12 -9.13 5.19 5.08
N GLN A 13 -8.62 5.08 3.85
CA GLN A 13 -8.55 3.79 3.17
C GLN A 13 -7.68 2.79 3.93
N MET A 14 -6.57 3.23 4.49
CA MET A 14 -5.68 2.37 5.28
C MET A 14 -6.40 1.79 6.48
N VAL A 15 -7.15 2.62 7.21
CA VAL A 15 -7.95 2.14 8.36
C VAL A 15 -9.01 1.14 7.92
N LEU A 16 -9.76 1.45 6.87
CA LEU A 16 -10.85 0.61 6.39
C LEU A 16 -10.36 -0.71 5.79
N ARG A 17 -9.19 -0.71 5.17
CA ARG A 17 -8.67 -1.86 4.43
C ARG A 17 -7.60 -2.65 5.17
N GLY A 18 -7.12 -2.14 6.28
CA GLY A 18 -6.16 -2.85 7.13
C GLY A 18 -4.71 -2.67 6.73
N ALA A 19 -4.31 -1.49 6.27
CA ALA A 19 -2.92 -1.15 6.00
C ALA A 19 -2.39 -0.22 7.09
N THR A 20 -1.13 -0.42 7.49
CA THR A 20 -0.45 0.50 8.40
C THR A 20 0.42 1.47 7.63
N GLU A 21 0.75 2.60 8.26
CA GLU A 21 1.65 3.59 7.65
C GLU A 21 3.04 2.99 7.39
N ASP A 22 3.56 2.19 8.33
CA ASP A 22 4.85 1.53 8.16
C ASP A 22 4.86 0.60 6.95
N GLU A 23 3.78 -0.15 6.72
CA GLU A 23 3.65 -1.04 5.57
C GLU A 23 3.66 -0.24 4.26
N VAL A 24 2.99 0.89 4.22
CA VAL A 24 2.99 1.77 3.05
C VAL A 24 4.38 2.31 2.77
N ILE A 25 5.08 2.78 3.81
CA ILE A 25 6.43 3.31 3.68
C ILE A 25 7.40 2.24 3.17
N VAL A 26 7.38 1.06 3.77
CA VAL A 26 8.21 -0.08 3.34
C VAL A 26 7.95 -0.41 1.87
N THR A 27 6.69 -0.44 1.47
CA THR A 27 6.31 -0.74 0.09
C THR A 27 6.90 0.27 -0.89
N ILE A 28 6.80 1.56 -0.59
CA ILE A 28 7.31 2.62 -1.48
C ILE A 28 8.84 2.56 -1.56
N ARG A 29 9.51 2.35 -0.43
CA ARG A 29 10.98 2.39 -0.39
C ARG A 29 11.65 1.14 -0.95
N SER A 30 10.99 -0.01 -0.89
CA SER A 30 11.57 -1.28 -1.34
C SER A 30 11.05 -1.74 -2.70
N GLY A 31 9.93 -1.21 -3.15
CA GLY A 31 9.26 -1.66 -4.37
C GLY A 31 9.80 -0.99 -5.63
N LYS A 32 9.49 -1.59 -6.76
CA LYS A 32 9.77 -1.06 -8.08
C LYS A 32 8.62 -0.15 -8.50
N TRP A 33 8.91 1.12 -8.72
CA TRP A 33 7.87 2.08 -9.08
C TRP A 33 7.44 1.89 -10.53
N GLU A 34 6.15 1.85 -10.75
CA GLU A 34 5.53 1.84 -12.07
C GLU A 34 4.70 3.09 -12.23
N THR A 35 4.57 3.56 -13.47
CA THR A 35 3.71 4.73 -13.75
C THR A 35 2.24 4.36 -13.56
N ALA A 36 1.50 5.30 -13.00
CA ALA A 36 0.05 5.22 -12.82
C ALA A 36 -0.61 6.40 -13.53
N LYS A 37 -1.94 6.48 -13.45
CA LYS A 37 -2.69 7.55 -14.11
C LYS A 37 -2.33 8.93 -13.55
N MET A 38 -2.45 9.97 -14.37
CA MET A 38 -2.31 11.38 -13.98
C MET A 38 -0.95 11.72 -13.39
N GLY A 39 0.11 11.15 -13.96
CA GLY A 39 1.48 11.46 -13.53
C GLY A 39 1.89 10.90 -12.18
N LYS A 40 1.11 9.97 -11.65
CA LYS A 40 1.41 9.32 -10.38
C LYS A 40 2.20 8.04 -10.58
N PHE A 41 2.63 7.46 -9.48
CA PHE A 41 3.33 6.18 -9.45
C PHE A 41 2.60 5.20 -8.53
N ARG A 42 2.91 3.91 -8.71
CA ARG A 42 2.43 2.85 -7.84
C ARG A 42 3.54 1.83 -7.63
N THR A 43 3.44 1.09 -6.54
CA THR A 43 4.30 -0.05 -6.28
C THR A 43 3.54 -1.04 -5.41
N LYS A 44 4.04 -2.26 -5.29
CA LYS A 44 3.39 -3.32 -4.51
C LYS A 44 4.40 -4.04 -3.63
N HIS A 45 3.93 -4.51 -2.49
CA HIS A 45 4.70 -5.40 -1.63
C HIS A 45 3.75 -6.35 -0.92
N GLN A 46 4.11 -7.63 -0.87
CA GLN A 46 3.33 -8.65 -0.18
C GLN A 46 3.91 -8.87 1.21
N PHE A 47 3.03 -8.83 2.20
CA PHE A 47 3.37 -9.07 3.60
C PHE A 47 2.73 -10.36 4.08
N ASN A 48 3.36 -11.03 5.03
CA ASN A 48 2.72 -12.12 5.77
C ASN A 48 1.60 -11.51 6.61
N PHE A 49 0.44 -12.15 6.62
CA PHE A 49 -0.71 -11.67 7.38
C PHE A 49 -1.15 -12.70 8.41
N ASP A 50 -1.48 -13.92 7.97
CA ASP A 50 -1.87 -15.06 8.83
C ASP A 50 -2.95 -14.70 9.85
N LYS A 51 -3.99 -14.00 9.40
CA LYS A 51 -5.06 -13.50 10.26
C LYS A 51 -6.39 -13.51 9.51
N ILE A 52 -7.44 -13.22 10.27
CA ILE A 52 -8.78 -12.99 9.72
C ILE A 52 -8.87 -11.55 9.26
N SER A 53 -9.29 -11.37 8.00
CA SER A 53 -9.49 -10.03 7.42
C SER A 53 -10.68 -9.35 8.08
N LEU A 54 -10.52 -8.05 8.42
CA LEU A 54 -11.59 -7.26 8.99
C LEU A 54 -12.70 -6.97 7.98
N THR A 55 -12.41 -7.05 6.69
CA THR A 55 -13.37 -6.68 5.64
C THR A 55 -14.39 -7.78 5.35
N ASN A 56 -13.98 -9.07 5.40
CA ASN A 56 -14.87 -10.18 5.05
C ASN A 56 -14.84 -11.37 6.00
N GLN A 57 -14.12 -11.26 7.13
CA GLN A 57 -14.05 -12.27 8.17
C GLN A 57 -13.43 -13.61 7.71
N LYS A 58 -12.66 -13.60 6.63
CA LYS A 58 -11.96 -14.79 6.13
C LYS A 58 -10.49 -14.75 6.53
N PHE A 59 -9.90 -15.94 6.72
CA PHE A 59 -8.47 -16.07 6.99
C PHE A 59 -7.67 -15.95 5.71
N TYR A 60 -6.56 -15.17 5.76
CA TYR A 60 -5.63 -15.06 4.65
C TYR A 60 -4.19 -15.14 5.16
N LYS A 61 -3.35 -15.81 4.38
CA LYS A 61 -1.91 -15.89 4.68
C LYS A 61 -1.17 -14.62 4.36
N TYR A 62 -1.60 -13.90 3.33
CA TYR A 62 -0.87 -12.77 2.77
C TYR A 62 -1.76 -11.55 2.59
N LYS A 63 -1.11 -10.40 2.65
CA LYS A 63 -1.71 -9.10 2.39
C LYS A 63 -0.77 -8.34 1.46
N THR A 64 -1.26 -7.86 0.32
CA THR A 64 -0.49 -7.05 -0.62
C THR A 64 -0.93 -5.60 -0.51
N ILE A 65 0.04 -4.72 -0.28
CA ILE A 65 -0.20 -3.27 -0.17
C ILE A 65 0.23 -2.63 -1.48
N GLU A 66 -0.67 -1.83 -2.08
CA GLU A 66 -0.40 -1.10 -3.30
C GLU A 66 -0.73 0.38 -3.11
N PRO A 67 0.25 1.20 -2.72
CA PRO A 67 0.05 2.64 -2.65
C PRO A 67 0.14 3.27 -4.04
N ILE A 68 -0.67 4.29 -4.27
CA ILE A 68 -0.59 5.18 -5.42
C ILE A 68 -0.18 6.54 -4.89
N PHE A 69 0.85 7.13 -5.46
CA PHE A 69 1.49 8.30 -4.87
C PHE A 69 2.04 9.25 -5.92
N ALA A 70 2.17 10.51 -5.52
CA ALA A 70 2.81 11.56 -6.30
C ALA A 70 4.23 11.78 -5.79
N ASP A 71 5.19 11.84 -6.70
CA ASP A 71 6.58 12.12 -6.35
C ASP A 71 6.82 13.61 -6.52
N GLU A 72 6.63 14.35 -5.45
CA GLU A 72 6.82 15.80 -5.42
C GLU A 72 8.28 16.15 -5.15
N SER A 73 8.65 17.41 -5.37
CA SER A 73 10.05 17.84 -5.20
C SER A 73 10.58 17.65 -3.78
N ASN A 74 9.74 17.90 -2.75
CA ASN A 74 10.15 17.87 -1.36
C ASN A 74 9.59 16.70 -0.57
N GLU A 75 8.63 15.97 -1.12
CA GLU A 75 7.96 14.88 -0.42
C GLU A 75 7.29 13.93 -1.40
N ILE A 76 6.99 12.74 -0.91
CA ILE A 76 6.12 11.79 -1.60
C ILE A 76 4.75 11.86 -0.93
N VAL A 77 3.69 12.04 -1.71
CA VAL A 77 2.33 12.14 -1.19
C VAL A 77 1.52 10.93 -1.63
N VAL A 78 1.13 10.10 -0.67
CA VAL A 78 0.29 8.93 -0.94
C VAL A 78 -1.16 9.39 -1.05
N VAL A 79 -1.79 9.13 -2.19
CA VAL A 79 -3.16 9.59 -2.46
C VAL A 79 -4.18 8.46 -2.36
N THR A 80 -3.75 7.22 -2.57
CA THR A 80 -4.63 6.04 -2.52
C THR A 80 -3.83 4.86 -2.01
N VAL A 81 -4.47 3.99 -1.22
CA VAL A 81 -3.86 2.73 -0.77
C VAL A 81 -4.83 1.59 -1.06
N LYS A 82 -4.42 0.67 -1.94
CA LYS A 82 -5.17 -0.55 -2.22
C LYS A 82 -4.59 -1.70 -1.41
N VAL A 83 -5.43 -2.58 -0.94
CA VAL A 83 -5.02 -3.75 -0.15
C VAL A 83 -5.70 -4.99 -0.74
N TYR A 84 -4.91 -6.01 -1.04
CA TYR A 84 -5.40 -7.28 -1.57
C TYR A 84 -5.02 -8.40 -0.60
N TYR A 85 -5.97 -9.26 -0.30
CA TYR A 85 -5.74 -10.42 0.56
C TYR A 85 -5.73 -11.68 -0.27
N SER A 86 -4.81 -12.60 0.01
CA SER A 86 -4.70 -13.85 -0.73
C SER A 86 -4.08 -14.96 0.13
N ASN A 87 -4.23 -16.19 -0.33
CA ASN A 87 -3.57 -17.35 0.26
C ASN A 87 -2.44 -17.87 -0.61
N GLU A 88 -2.15 -17.19 -1.70
CA GLU A 88 -1.08 -17.54 -2.62
C GLU A 88 0.01 -16.47 -2.62
N GLU A 89 1.25 -16.92 -2.63
CA GLU A 89 2.38 -16.00 -2.75
C GLU A 89 2.42 -15.43 -4.16
N VAL A 90 2.49 -14.10 -4.25
CA VAL A 90 2.57 -13.39 -5.52
C VAL A 90 4.03 -13.11 -5.82
N LYS A 91 4.48 -13.45 -7.02
CA LYS A 91 5.82 -13.09 -7.50
C LYS A 91 5.74 -11.68 -8.06
N LEU A 92 6.42 -10.77 -7.40
CA LEU A 92 6.45 -9.35 -7.78
C LEU A 92 7.76 -8.99 -8.46
#